data_786471a73372bf77708a4f05118b03d6
#
_entry.id   786471a73372bf77708a4f05118b03d6
#
_cell.length_a   1.000
_cell.length_b   1.000
_cell.length_c   1.000
_cell.angle_alpha   90.00
_cell.angle_beta   90.00
_cell.angle_gamma   90.00
#
_symmetry.space_group_name_H-M   'P 1'
#
loop_
_entity.id
_entity.type
_entity.pdbx_description
1 polymer ?
#
loop_
_entity_poly.entity_id
_entity_poly.type
_entity_poly.pdbx_seq_one_letter_code
_entity_poly.pdbx_strand_id
1 'polypeptide(L)'
;SINHTESKNEQQQEVFTLGFNHGCNPRNATYAYIVVPGIHSARKMNHYRKSPVEILANTDSMQIVRHTKLGIWQMVFYKEGTFRSGELSVSVDKACALMIKDGHCGNAELHIADPGQTQSCIKVELLIPEISSERKTVLCDFRNTGIYAGASKAYKLKNIL
;
A
#
# COMPACT_ATOMS: atom_id res chain seq x y z
N SER A 1 20.39 28.56 5.20
CA SER A 1 20.93 27.45 4.40
C SER A 1 21.08 26.24 5.30
N ILE A 2 20.51 25.11 4.91
CA ILE A 2 20.53 23.86 5.69
C ILE A 2 21.87 23.14 5.53
N ASN A 3 22.64 23.48 4.50
CA ASN A 3 23.89 22.79 4.17
C ASN A 3 25.01 23.80 3.91
N HIS A 4 25.86 24.02 4.91
CA HIS A 4 26.95 24.95 4.83
C HIS A 4 28.28 24.36 4.32
N THR A 5 28.31 23.02 4.12
CA THR A 5 29.53 22.28 3.75
C THR A 5 29.59 21.89 2.28
N GLU A 6 28.53 22.15 1.50
CA GLU A 6 28.51 21.82 0.08
C GLU A 6 29.28 22.83 -0.77
N SER A 7 29.87 22.30 -1.83
CA SER A 7 30.55 23.11 -2.85
C SER A 7 29.58 24.11 -3.48
N LYS A 8 29.99 25.37 -3.62
CA LYS A 8 29.26 26.40 -4.34
C LYS A 8 29.44 26.32 -5.85
N ASN A 9 30.19 25.35 -6.34
CA ASN A 9 30.40 25.16 -7.77
C ASN A 9 29.13 24.61 -8.41
N GLU A 10 28.88 25.03 -9.64
CA GLU A 10 27.78 24.52 -10.45
C GLU A 10 27.90 23.01 -10.58
N GLN A 11 26.82 22.30 -10.24
CA GLN A 11 26.73 20.85 -10.34
C GLN A 11 25.81 20.52 -11.52
N GLN A 12 26.31 19.77 -12.50
CA GLN A 12 25.54 19.26 -13.62
C GLN A 12 25.30 17.76 -13.42
N GLN A 13 24.03 17.35 -13.46
CA GLN A 13 23.63 15.97 -13.39
C GLN A 13 22.57 15.69 -14.44
N GLU A 14 22.63 14.50 -15.03
CA GLU A 14 21.56 14.01 -15.90
C GLU A 14 20.33 13.65 -15.04
N VAL A 15 19.17 14.17 -15.43
CA VAL A 15 17.91 13.92 -14.74
C VAL A 15 16.98 13.17 -15.70
N PHE A 16 16.48 12.03 -15.25
CA PHE A 16 15.43 11.31 -15.96
C PHE A 16 14.06 11.78 -15.45
N THR A 17 13.20 12.20 -16.36
CA THR A 17 11.83 12.60 -16.06
C THR A 17 10.86 11.73 -16.84
N LEU A 18 9.89 11.14 -16.14
CA LEU A 18 8.76 10.41 -16.72
C LEU A 18 7.47 11.11 -16.31
N GLY A 19 6.59 11.38 -17.28
CA GLY A 19 5.32 12.02 -17.01
C GLY A 19 4.17 11.38 -17.81
N PHE A 20 2.96 11.49 -17.28
CA PHE A 20 1.72 11.13 -17.98
C PHE A 20 1.03 12.41 -18.45
N ASN A 21 0.95 12.61 -19.76
CA ASN A 21 0.25 13.77 -20.32
C ASN A 21 -1.23 13.41 -20.53
N HIS A 22 -2.10 13.97 -19.71
CA HIS A 22 -3.56 13.80 -19.81
C HIS A 22 -4.24 14.89 -20.65
N GLY A 23 -3.47 15.75 -21.34
CA GLY A 23 -3.99 16.87 -22.11
C GLY A 23 -4.45 18.06 -21.25
N CYS A 24 -5.21 18.98 -21.87
CA CYS A 24 -5.77 20.15 -21.18
C CYS A 24 -7.06 19.81 -20.45
N ASN A 25 -7.21 20.25 -19.20
CA ASN A 25 -8.42 20.06 -18.36
C ASN A 25 -8.87 18.59 -18.26
N PRO A 26 -8.00 17.65 -17.86
CA PRO A 26 -8.38 16.25 -17.79
C PRO A 26 -9.50 16.04 -16.79
N ARG A 27 -10.49 15.19 -17.16
CA ARG A 27 -11.57 14.73 -16.25
C ARG A 27 -11.52 13.24 -16.17
N ASN A 28 -11.60 12.69 -14.94
CA ASN A 28 -11.56 11.24 -14.67
C ASN A 28 -10.32 10.54 -15.26
N ALA A 29 -9.22 11.27 -15.42
CA ALA A 29 -7.98 10.71 -15.89
C ALA A 29 -7.32 9.87 -14.80
N THR A 30 -6.87 8.68 -15.16
CA THR A 30 -6.17 7.77 -14.25
C THR A 30 -4.84 7.37 -14.86
N TYR A 31 -3.90 6.99 -14.01
CA TYR A 31 -2.64 6.40 -14.45
C TYR A 31 -2.22 5.28 -13.50
N ALA A 32 -1.42 4.36 -14.03
CA ALA A 32 -0.75 3.35 -13.25
C ALA A 32 0.58 3.01 -13.89
N TYR A 33 1.58 2.75 -13.09
CA TYR A 33 2.89 2.31 -13.56
C TYR A 33 3.51 1.35 -12.56
N ILE A 34 4.49 0.60 -13.03
CA ILE A 34 5.28 -0.29 -12.19
C ILE A 34 6.77 0.03 -12.39
N VAL A 35 7.49 0.08 -11.29
CA VAL A 35 8.94 0.20 -11.29
C VAL A 35 9.53 -1.14 -10.91
N VAL A 36 10.38 -1.69 -11.77
CA VAL A 36 11.01 -2.99 -11.54
C VAL A 36 12.52 -2.82 -11.50
N PRO A 37 13.11 -2.72 -10.30
CA PRO A 37 14.55 -2.59 -10.14
C PRO A 37 15.30 -3.78 -10.73
N GLY A 38 16.51 -3.54 -11.28
CA GLY A 38 17.36 -4.60 -11.84
C GLY A 38 16.99 -5.09 -13.23
N ILE A 39 15.99 -4.52 -13.89
CA ILE A 39 15.68 -4.80 -15.29
C ILE A 39 16.30 -3.70 -16.16
N HIS A 40 17.32 -4.07 -16.93
CA HIS A 40 18.10 -3.15 -17.78
C HIS A 40 17.81 -3.28 -19.27
N SER A 41 16.77 -4.03 -19.68
CA SER A 41 16.45 -4.18 -21.10
C SER A 41 14.94 -4.30 -21.36
N ALA A 42 14.51 -3.74 -22.49
CA ALA A 42 13.12 -3.82 -22.95
C ALA A 42 12.65 -5.30 -23.09
N ARG A 43 13.54 -6.21 -23.53
CA ARG A 43 13.22 -7.64 -23.64
C ARG A 43 12.85 -8.25 -22.28
N LYS A 44 13.62 -7.98 -21.23
CA LYS A 44 13.33 -8.45 -19.87
C LYS A 44 12.05 -7.80 -19.32
N MET A 45 11.84 -6.50 -19.58
CA MET A 45 10.63 -5.79 -19.17
C MET A 45 9.38 -6.34 -19.87
N ASN A 46 9.48 -6.73 -21.15
CA ASN A 46 8.37 -7.35 -21.87
C ASN A 46 7.93 -8.70 -21.25
N HIS A 47 8.87 -9.46 -20.69
CA HIS A 47 8.50 -10.66 -19.91
C HIS A 47 7.73 -10.31 -18.63
N TYR A 48 8.00 -9.14 -18.05
CA TYR A 48 7.31 -8.65 -16.86
C TYR A 48 5.90 -8.12 -17.13
N ARG A 49 5.49 -7.94 -18.39
CA ARG A 49 4.12 -7.53 -18.78
C ARG A 49 3.02 -8.48 -18.25
N LYS A 50 3.36 -9.75 -17.98
CA LYS A 50 2.50 -10.70 -17.27
C LYS A 50 2.74 -10.60 -15.75
N SER A 51 2.77 -9.36 -15.25
CA SER A 51 2.95 -9.11 -13.83
C SER A 51 1.90 -9.85 -13.01
N PRO A 52 2.30 -10.46 -11.89
CA PRO A 52 1.35 -11.01 -10.93
C PRO A 52 0.66 -9.93 -10.09
N VAL A 53 0.84 -8.65 -10.43
CA VAL A 53 0.23 -7.51 -9.74
C VAL A 53 -1.07 -7.12 -10.43
N GLU A 54 -2.14 -7.10 -9.65
CA GLU A 54 -3.48 -6.69 -10.07
C GLU A 54 -3.85 -5.38 -9.37
N ILE A 55 -4.41 -4.43 -10.12
CA ILE A 55 -4.99 -3.20 -9.56
C ILE A 55 -6.48 -3.48 -9.33
N LEU A 56 -6.91 -3.51 -8.08
CA LEU A 56 -8.27 -3.86 -7.69
C LEU A 56 -9.13 -2.64 -7.39
N ALA A 57 -8.51 -1.54 -6.98
CA ALA A 57 -9.15 -0.23 -6.86
C ALA A 57 -8.14 0.86 -7.16
N ASN A 58 -8.59 1.90 -7.86
CA ASN A 58 -7.83 3.12 -8.11
C ASN A 58 -8.83 4.28 -8.18
N THR A 59 -9.21 4.78 -7.02
CA THR A 59 -10.23 5.81 -6.84
C THR A 59 -9.67 6.96 -6.00
N ASP A 60 -10.43 8.02 -5.84
CA ASP A 60 -10.11 9.15 -4.95
C ASP A 60 -10.18 8.81 -3.45
N SER A 61 -10.81 7.69 -3.11
CA SER A 61 -10.98 7.26 -1.72
C SER A 61 -10.05 6.11 -1.32
N MET A 62 -9.62 5.28 -2.29
CA MET A 62 -8.75 4.15 -2.01
C MET A 62 -7.96 3.70 -3.23
N GLN A 63 -6.77 3.17 -2.97
CA GLN A 63 -5.95 2.45 -3.94
C GLN A 63 -5.60 1.09 -3.40
N ILE A 64 -5.82 0.04 -4.21
CA ILE A 64 -5.64 -1.34 -3.78
C ILE A 64 -4.98 -2.12 -4.89
N VAL A 65 -3.89 -2.79 -4.54
CA VAL A 65 -3.18 -3.70 -5.42
C VAL A 65 -2.98 -5.05 -4.73
N ARG A 66 -2.95 -6.11 -5.52
CA ARG A 66 -2.67 -7.46 -5.07
C ARG A 66 -1.49 -8.04 -5.84
N HIS A 67 -0.59 -8.69 -5.16
CA HIS A 67 0.42 -9.53 -5.78
C HIS A 67 0.02 -11.00 -5.62
N THR A 68 -0.57 -11.58 -6.67
CA THR A 68 -1.22 -12.90 -6.61
C THR A 68 -0.28 -14.04 -6.23
N LYS A 69 0.98 -14.02 -6.72
CA LYS A 69 1.96 -15.08 -6.41
C LYS A 69 2.51 -15.01 -5.00
N LEU A 70 2.56 -13.84 -4.38
CA LEU A 70 3.09 -13.65 -3.03
C LEU A 70 1.97 -13.63 -1.97
N GLY A 71 0.69 -13.64 -2.38
CA GLY A 71 -0.42 -13.49 -1.45
C GLY A 71 -0.36 -12.18 -0.68
N ILE A 72 0.07 -11.08 -1.34
CA ILE A 72 0.21 -9.78 -0.67
C ILE A 72 -0.84 -8.83 -1.23
N TRP A 73 -1.59 -8.21 -0.32
CA TRP A 73 -2.52 -7.13 -0.60
C TRP A 73 -1.95 -5.85 -0.01
N GLN A 74 -1.86 -4.81 -0.81
CA GLN A 74 -1.46 -3.47 -0.36
C GLN A 74 -2.59 -2.50 -0.62
N MET A 75 -2.95 -1.73 0.39
CA MET A 75 -4.12 -0.87 0.38
C MET A 75 -3.77 0.49 0.98
N VAL A 76 -4.24 1.53 0.34
CA VAL A 76 -4.24 2.88 0.88
C VAL A 76 -5.69 3.35 0.93
N PHE A 77 -6.15 3.70 2.10
CA PHE A 77 -7.43 4.36 2.31
C PHE A 77 -7.16 5.83 2.65
N TYR A 78 -7.65 6.74 1.84
CA TYR A 78 -7.54 8.19 2.06
C TYR A 78 -8.59 8.72 3.04
N LYS A 79 -9.61 7.95 3.31
CA LYS A 79 -10.68 8.16 4.28
C LYS A 79 -11.23 6.84 4.77
N GLU A 80 -12.17 6.87 5.68
CA GLU A 80 -12.95 5.68 6.05
C GLU A 80 -13.55 4.99 4.81
N GLY A 81 -13.61 3.67 4.82
CA GLY A 81 -14.12 2.95 3.68
C GLY A 81 -14.11 1.44 3.82
N THR A 82 -14.69 0.79 2.83
CA THR A 82 -14.76 -0.67 2.77
C THR A 82 -14.39 -1.15 1.37
N PHE A 83 -13.45 -2.07 1.31
CA PHE A 83 -13.15 -2.87 0.13
C PHE A 83 -13.74 -4.27 0.26
N ARG A 84 -14.25 -4.82 -0.82
CA ARG A 84 -14.76 -6.20 -0.88
C ARG A 84 -14.37 -6.86 -2.18
N SER A 85 -13.89 -8.10 -2.04
CA SER A 85 -13.69 -9.07 -3.12
C SER A 85 -14.21 -10.43 -2.68
N GLY A 86 -14.18 -11.44 -3.56
CA GLY A 86 -14.53 -12.81 -3.18
C GLY A 86 -13.57 -13.42 -2.15
N GLU A 87 -12.34 -12.92 -2.06
CA GLU A 87 -11.28 -13.46 -1.22
C GLU A 87 -10.99 -12.65 0.05
N LEU A 88 -11.37 -11.37 0.06
CA LEU A 88 -11.05 -10.45 1.15
C LEU A 88 -12.10 -9.34 1.28
N SER A 89 -12.53 -9.08 2.51
CA SER A 89 -13.25 -7.86 2.85
C SER A 89 -12.49 -7.12 3.95
N VAL A 90 -12.24 -5.83 3.72
CA VAL A 90 -11.56 -4.94 4.66
C VAL A 90 -12.37 -3.68 4.83
N SER A 91 -12.65 -3.29 6.08
CA SER A 91 -13.27 -2.02 6.42
C SER A 91 -12.39 -1.28 7.40
N VAL A 92 -12.21 0.02 7.18
CA VAL A 92 -11.44 0.90 8.06
C VAL A 92 -12.27 2.11 8.46
N ASP A 93 -12.11 2.57 9.67
CA ASP A 93 -12.80 3.75 10.19
C ASP A 93 -12.06 5.07 9.96
N LYS A 94 -10.81 5.00 9.43
CA LYS A 94 -9.96 6.17 9.20
C LYS A 94 -9.00 5.94 8.06
N ALA A 95 -8.42 7.03 7.55
CA ALA A 95 -7.32 6.99 6.58
C ALA A 95 -6.14 6.19 7.12
N CYS A 96 -5.59 5.29 6.30
CA CYS A 96 -4.46 4.46 6.66
C CYS A 96 -3.82 3.81 5.43
N ALA A 97 -2.59 3.33 5.60
CA ALA A 97 -1.96 2.40 4.69
C ALA A 97 -1.87 1.04 5.36
N LEU A 98 -2.29 -0.02 4.68
CA LEU A 98 -2.22 -1.36 5.22
C LEU A 98 -1.75 -2.38 4.18
N MET A 99 -1.13 -3.43 4.68
CA MET A 99 -0.74 -4.59 3.91
C MET A 99 -1.24 -5.85 4.64
N ILE A 100 -1.89 -6.72 3.89
CA ILE A 100 -2.24 -8.05 4.36
C ILE A 100 -1.35 -9.02 3.61
N LYS A 101 -0.61 -9.81 4.34
CA LYS A 101 0.15 -10.93 3.83
C LYS A 101 -0.63 -12.19 4.11
N ASP A 102 -1.09 -12.81 3.05
CA ASP A 102 -1.78 -14.08 3.12
C ASP A 102 -0.74 -15.17 3.44
N GLY A 103 -0.82 -15.71 4.63
CA GLY A 103 0.12 -16.75 5.06
C GLY A 103 -0.44 -18.13 4.70
N HIS A 104 0.28 -18.90 3.91
CA HIS A 104 -0.02 -20.32 3.79
C HIS A 104 -0.15 -20.95 5.17
N CYS A 105 -1.20 -21.75 5.38
CA CYS A 105 -1.48 -22.43 6.65
C CYS A 105 -1.92 -21.53 7.82
N GLY A 106 -2.68 -20.48 7.57
CA GLY A 106 -3.30 -19.67 8.62
C GLY A 106 -2.35 -18.71 9.36
N ASN A 107 -1.22 -18.35 8.77
CA ASN A 107 -0.27 -17.38 9.32
C ASN A 107 -0.43 -16.00 8.65
N ALA A 108 -1.66 -15.57 8.40
CA ALA A 108 -1.91 -14.25 7.84
C ALA A 108 -1.47 -13.12 8.79
N GLU A 109 -0.91 -12.07 8.23
CA GLU A 109 -0.43 -10.91 8.97
C GLU A 109 -1.04 -9.63 8.41
N LEU A 110 -1.49 -8.75 9.29
CA LEU A 110 -1.89 -7.38 9.00
C LEU A 110 -0.77 -6.43 9.41
N HIS A 111 -0.26 -5.65 8.48
CA HIS A 111 0.60 -4.51 8.75
C HIS A 111 -0.16 -3.24 8.46
N ILE A 112 -0.13 -2.28 9.38
CA ILE A 112 -0.86 -1.03 9.25
C ILE A 112 -0.02 0.14 9.71
N ALA A 113 -0.14 1.26 9.01
CA ALA A 113 0.48 2.53 9.35
C ALA A 113 -0.54 3.68 9.27
N ASP A 114 -0.31 4.70 10.08
CA ASP A 114 -0.90 6.02 9.93
C ASP A 114 0.12 6.97 9.30
N PRO A 115 0.14 7.16 7.96
CA PRO A 115 1.09 8.06 7.31
C PRO A 115 0.92 9.52 7.74
N GLY A 116 -0.28 9.91 8.13
CA GLY A 116 -0.59 11.26 8.62
C GLY A 116 -0.13 11.52 10.05
N GLN A 117 0.17 10.47 10.82
CA GLN A 117 0.60 10.55 12.24
C GLN A 117 -0.39 11.32 13.12
N THR A 118 -1.67 11.28 12.78
CA THR A 118 -2.73 12.04 13.46
C THR A 118 -3.67 11.16 14.27
N GLN A 119 -3.59 9.83 14.07
CA GLN A 119 -4.53 8.89 14.66
C GLN A 119 -3.93 8.24 15.90
N SER A 120 -4.70 8.20 16.98
CA SER A 120 -4.34 7.42 18.18
C SER A 120 -4.72 5.95 18.05
N CYS A 121 -5.79 5.65 17.31
CA CYS A 121 -6.27 4.30 17.08
C CYS A 121 -7.02 4.24 15.75
N ILE A 122 -6.87 3.13 15.03
CA ILE A 122 -7.62 2.80 13.81
C ILE A 122 -8.28 1.44 14.00
N LYS A 123 -9.57 1.36 13.74
CA LYS A 123 -10.32 0.10 13.73
C LYS A 123 -10.30 -0.49 12.33
N VAL A 124 -9.85 -1.74 12.24
CA VAL A 124 -9.87 -2.52 11.01
C VAL A 124 -10.78 -3.73 11.19
N GLU A 125 -11.77 -3.88 10.33
CA GLU A 125 -12.60 -5.08 10.27
C GLU A 125 -12.21 -5.90 9.06
N LEU A 126 -11.91 -7.17 9.27
CA LEU A 126 -11.40 -8.10 8.28
C LEU A 126 -12.31 -9.32 8.15
N LEU A 127 -12.48 -9.79 6.92
CA LEU A 127 -13.03 -11.10 6.62
C LEU A 127 -12.17 -11.72 5.51
N ILE A 128 -11.55 -12.84 5.80
CA ILE A 128 -10.81 -13.67 4.87
C ILE A 128 -11.51 -15.02 4.83
N PRO A 129 -12.39 -15.27 3.85
CA PRO A 129 -13.26 -16.48 3.84
C PRO A 129 -12.50 -17.80 3.90
N GLU A 130 -11.29 -17.85 3.36
CA GLU A 130 -10.43 -19.05 3.41
C GLU A 130 -9.92 -19.37 4.82
N ILE A 131 -9.92 -18.38 5.74
CA ILE A 131 -9.41 -18.54 7.11
C ILE A 131 -10.56 -18.61 8.11
N SER A 132 -11.58 -17.78 7.95
CA SER A 132 -12.73 -17.72 8.87
C SER A 132 -13.97 -17.25 8.12
N SER A 133 -15.13 -17.81 8.52
CA SER A 133 -16.43 -17.32 8.04
C SER A 133 -16.91 -16.06 8.79
N GLU A 134 -16.24 -15.69 9.87
CA GLU A 134 -16.61 -14.56 10.70
C GLU A 134 -15.72 -13.33 10.43
N ARG A 135 -16.34 -12.16 10.52
CA ARG A 135 -15.63 -10.89 10.47
C ARG A 135 -14.91 -10.64 11.80
N LYS A 136 -13.64 -10.27 11.71
CA LYS A 136 -12.81 -9.97 12.87
C LYS A 136 -12.48 -8.49 12.94
N THR A 137 -12.38 -7.97 14.15
CA THR A 137 -12.03 -6.59 14.44
C THR A 137 -10.66 -6.49 15.08
N VAL A 138 -9.80 -5.68 14.49
CA VAL A 138 -8.46 -5.35 15.03
C VAL A 138 -8.45 -3.87 15.39
N LEU A 139 -8.17 -3.56 16.66
CA LEU A 139 -7.94 -2.20 17.12
C LEU A 139 -6.45 -1.90 17.09
N CYS A 140 -6.04 -1.04 16.17
CA CYS A 140 -4.65 -0.70 15.93
C CYS A 140 -4.30 0.57 16.70
N ASP A 141 -3.56 0.43 17.79
CA ASP A 141 -3.18 1.54 18.66
C ASP A 141 -1.87 2.18 18.18
N PHE A 142 -1.88 3.48 17.91
CA PHE A 142 -0.72 4.26 17.46
C PHE A 142 -0.15 5.21 18.51
N ARG A 143 -0.69 5.23 19.74
CA ARG A 143 -0.21 6.11 20.82
C ARG A 143 1.24 5.85 21.22
N ASN A 144 1.73 4.62 21.02
CA ASN A 144 3.10 4.21 21.34
C ASN A 144 3.74 3.60 20.09
N THR A 145 4.18 4.44 19.16
CA THR A 145 4.74 4.00 17.87
C THR A 145 6.23 3.62 17.94
N GLY A 146 6.85 3.62 19.13
CA GLY A 146 8.27 3.31 19.28
C GLY A 146 9.17 4.47 18.86
N ILE A 147 10.38 4.14 18.35
CA ILE A 147 11.44 5.12 18.05
C ILE A 147 11.13 5.97 16.80
N TYR A 148 10.28 5.46 15.90
CA TYR A 148 9.99 6.12 14.61
C TYR A 148 8.54 6.54 14.51
N ALA A 149 8.29 7.83 14.32
CA ALA A 149 6.97 8.34 14.00
C ALA A 149 6.49 7.74 12.67
N GLY A 150 5.22 7.30 12.62
CA GLY A 150 4.64 6.65 11.44
C GLY A 150 5.09 5.21 11.19
N ALA A 151 5.77 4.58 12.15
CA ALA A 151 6.14 3.16 12.03
C ALA A 151 4.92 2.26 11.86
N SER A 152 5.02 1.28 10.97
CA SER A 152 3.99 0.28 10.77
C SER A 152 3.89 -0.65 11.99
N LYS A 153 2.68 -1.03 12.35
CA LYS A 153 2.38 -2.06 13.35
C LYS A 153 1.94 -3.35 12.68
N ALA A 154 2.41 -4.47 13.22
CA ALA A 154 2.10 -5.81 12.70
C ALA A 154 1.24 -6.58 13.68
N TYR A 155 0.21 -7.24 13.16
CA TYR A 155 -0.74 -8.08 13.90
C TYR A 155 -0.82 -9.45 13.23
N LYS A 156 -0.57 -10.50 14.00
CA LYS A 156 -0.79 -11.88 13.54
C LYS A 156 -2.27 -12.19 13.59
N LEU A 157 -2.87 -12.48 12.46
CA LEU A 157 -4.31 -12.70 12.36
C LEU A 157 -4.71 -14.06 12.96
N LYS A 158 -3.82 -15.04 13.00
CA LYS A 158 -4.08 -16.36 13.63
C LYS A 158 -4.52 -16.28 15.10
N ASN A 159 -4.03 -15.28 15.84
CA ASN A 159 -4.39 -15.10 17.26
C ASN A 159 -5.66 -14.25 17.43
N ILE A 160 -6.21 -13.74 16.34
CA ILE A 160 -7.37 -12.87 16.29
C ILE A 160 -8.53 -13.61 15.63
N LEU A 161 -8.22 -14.59 14.83
CA LEU A 161 -9.12 -15.53 14.16
C LEU A 161 -9.27 -16.80 15.00
#